data_9d9871890f953eead51770e1f3617d87
#
_entry.id   9d9871890f953eead51770e1f3617d87
#
_cell.length_a   1.000
_cell.length_b   1.000
_cell.length_c   1.000
_cell.angle_alpha   90.00
_cell.angle_beta   90.00
_cell.angle_gamma   90.00
#
_symmetry.space_group_name_H-M   'P 1'
#
loop_
_entity.id
_entity.type
_entity.pdbx_description
1 polymer ?
#
loop_
_entity_poly.entity_id
_entity_poly.type
_entity_poly.pdbx_seq_one_letter_code
_entity_poly.pdbx_strand_id
1 'polypeptide(L)'
;MAEAVAELLERAARRDAALEELRALRVAVQAVPLPALRSRLGEHHLRALFGLLAVNDREQVSACVSILERLLQALDPLYVIQNLREELQKGLFHPDDSVKILTMSQVGRIVEDSAAVPEILHSPELLQQIINCIGGEKIAVAKEAIKSLSRLAQSQEGLEALFGSSLLGDLRRVMATSDIVRYRVYELIVEISSVSAESLNYCASSGLIPELIGELTGEDVLVRATCIEMVTALAHSPQGRQYLAQQGVIDRISNIILGAQSDPFSSFYLPGFVKFFGNLAVVDSPQQICERYPVFMEKVFEMAESQDPTMIGVAVDTLGILGSNVEGKQVLQKTRSRFQNLLSKIGHQAKNAPTELRLRCLDAISSLLYLPPEQQTEDLLRMTESWFTSLSSQPLELFRSISTQPFPDLHCGALRVFTAIANQPWAQKLMLSSPGFVEYIVDRSVEPDKASKDAKYELVKALVNSKSIAEIFGNQYYLRLRAYLLEGPYYVKAASTTAVEGAE
;
A
#
# COMPACT_ATOMS: atom_id res chain seq x y z
N MET A 1 21.30 -27.06 -24.44
CA MET A 1 21.31 -26.12 -23.29
C MET A 1 21.30 -26.85 -21.95
N ALA A 2 20.40 -27.79 -21.69
CA ALA A 2 20.36 -28.52 -20.41
C ALA A 2 21.65 -29.35 -20.14
N GLU A 3 22.28 -29.91 -21.15
CA GLU A 3 23.55 -30.63 -21.01
C GLU A 3 24.73 -29.71 -20.69
N ALA A 4 24.72 -28.49 -21.25
CA ALA A 4 25.72 -27.49 -20.96
C ALA A 4 25.62 -27.01 -19.49
N VAL A 5 24.40 -26.90 -18.97
CA VAL A 5 24.17 -26.57 -17.55
C VAL A 5 24.67 -27.72 -16.66
N ALA A 6 24.40 -28.95 -17.00
CA ALA A 6 24.88 -30.10 -16.24
C ALA A 6 26.42 -30.13 -16.16
N GLU A 7 27.10 -29.85 -17.26
CA GLU A 7 28.57 -29.78 -17.29
C GLU A 7 29.11 -28.62 -16.43
N LEU A 8 28.48 -27.44 -16.51
CA LEU A 8 28.84 -26.29 -15.69
C LEU A 8 28.60 -26.55 -14.21
N LEU A 9 27.52 -27.25 -13.84
CA LEU A 9 27.23 -27.65 -12.46
C LEU A 9 28.31 -28.57 -11.92
N GLU A 10 28.76 -29.55 -12.70
CA GLU A 10 29.85 -30.45 -12.30
C GLU A 10 31.19 -29.70 -12.13
N ARG A 11 31.47 -28.71 -12.97
CA ARG A 11 32.66 -27.86 -12.83
C ARG A 11 32.57 -26.99 -11.57
N ALA A 12 31.41 -26.40 -11.31
CA ALA A 12 31.18 -25.59 -10.12
C ALA A 12 31.21 -26.40 -8.82
N ALA A 13 30.90 -27.71 -8.90
CA ALA A 13 30.96 -28.60 -7.73
C ALA A 13 32.40 -28.95 -7.33
N ARG A 14 33.39 -28.63 -8.16
CA ARG A 14 34.82 -28.81 -7.82
C ARG A 14 35.22 -27.67 -6.88
N ARG A 15 36.03 -27.98 -5.87
CA ARG A 15 36.42 -27.04 -4.79
C ARG A 15 37.08 -25.73 -5.27
N ASP A 16 37.59 -25.71 -6.48
CA ASP A 16 38.36 -24.59 -7.05
C ASP A 16 37.63 -23.92 -8.22
N ALA A 17 36.31 -23.86 -8.20
CA ALA A 17 35.53 -23.23 -9.28
C ALA A 17 35.93 -21.74 -9.43
N ALA A 18 36.39 -21.38 -10.64
CA ALA A 18 36.72 -20.00 -10.95
C ALA A 18 35.47 -19.12 -11.03
N LEU A 19 35.60 -17.83 -10.69
CA LEU A 19 34.52 -16.85 -10.77
C LEU A 19 33.89 -16.81 -12.18
N GLU A 20 34.69 -17.00 -13.23
CA GLU A 20 34.19 -17.04 -14.61
C GLU A 20 33.26 -18.21 -14.86
N GLU A 21 33.53 -19.39 -14.30
CA GLU A 21 32.65 -20.57 -14.39
C GLU A 21 31.32 -20.32 -13.67
N LEU A 22 31.35 -19.66 -12.53
CA LEU A 22 30.14 -19.27 -11.81
C LEU A 22 29.29 -18.24 -12.59
N ARG A 23 29.94 -17.26 -13.21
CA ARG A 23 29.26 -16.30 -14.09
C ARG A 23 28.60 -16.96 -15.28
N ALA A 24 29.31 -17.92 -15.93
CA ALA A 24 28.74 -18.69 -17.03
C ALA A 24 27.55 -19.54 -16.59
N LEU A 25 27.63 -20.18 -15.43
CA LEU A 25 26.52 -20.95 -14.85
C LEU A 25 25.33 -20.07 -14.50
N ARG A 26 25.55 -18.89 -13.93
CA ARG A 26 24.52 -17.92 -13.62
C ARG A 26 23.67 -17.57 -14.84
N VAL A 27 24.29 -17.31 -15.97
CA VAL A 27 23.61 -17.02 -17.23
C VAL A 27 22.87 -18.24 -17.75
N ALA A 28 23.53 -19.40 -17.73
CA ALA A 28 23.00 -20.64 -18.28
C ALA A 28 21.75 -21.15 -17.56
N VAL A 29 21.69 -21.05 -16.24
CA VAL A 29 20.53 -21.51 -15.45
C VAL A 29 19.29 -20.68 -15.69
N GLN A 30 19.43 -19.40 -16.06
CA GLN A 30 18.29 -18.54 -16.39
C GLN A 30 17.64 -18.91 -17.73
N ALA A 31 18.40 -19.50 -18.64
CA ALA A 31 17.95 -19.87 -19.98
C ALA A 31 17.26 -21.24 -20.04
N VAL A 32 17.33 -22.03 -18.98
CA VAL A 32 16.80 -23.41 -18.96
C VAL A 32 15.49 -23.43 -18.14
N PRO A 33 14.42 -24.08 -18.66
CA PRO A 33 13.18 -24.24 -17.91
C PRO A 33 13.37 -25.02 -16.61
N LEU A 34 12.60 -24.69 -15.57
CA LEU A 34 12.69 -25.32 -14.25
C LEU A 34 12.62 -26.86 -14.28
N PRO A 35 11.69 -27.49 -15.02
CA PRO A 35 11.66 -28.98 -15.10
C PRO A 35 12.96 -29.60 -15.64
N ALA A 36 13.58 -28.94 -16.62
CA ALA A 36 14.84 -29.42 -17.18
C ALA A 36 16.02 -29.25 -16.19
N LEU A 37 16.02 -28.18 -15.41
CA LEU A 37 16.97 -27.98 -14.31
C LEU A 37 16.82 -29.08 -13.26
N ARG A 38 15.58 -29.37 -12.84
CA ARG A 38 15.30 -30.42 -11.85
C ARG A 38 15.88 -31.77 -12.21
N SER A 39 15.75 -32.17 -13.47
CA SER A 39 16.23 -33.44 -13.95
C SER A 39 17.76 -33.58 -13.94
N ARG A 40 18.48 -32.45 -13.90
CA ARG A 40 19.95 -32.39 -13.94
C ARG A 40 20.61 -32.09 -12.61
N LEU A 41 19.81 -31.73 -11.58
CA LEU A 41 20.30 -31.37 -10.25
C LEU A 41 20.56 -32.61 -9.41
N GLY A 42 21.80 -32.73 -8.89
CA GLY A 42 22.14 -33.64 -7.82
C GLY A 42 22.32 -32.91 -6.50
N GLU A 43 22.13 -33.61 -5.41
CA GLU A 43 22.33 -33.08 -4.07
C GLU A 43 23.75 -32.53 -3.85
N HIS A 44 24.76 -33.21 -4.44
CA HIS A 44 26.15 -32.77 -4.37
C HIS A 44 26.40 -31.42 -5.04
N HIS A 45 25.69 -31.08 -6.10
CA HIS A 45 25.78 -29.76 -6.75
C HIS A 45 25.35 -28.65 -5.82
N LEU A 46 24.22 -28.85 -5.15
CA LEU A 46 23.65 -27.85 -4.21
C LEU A 46 24.56 -27.67 -3.00
N ARG A 47 25.02 -28.76 -2.41
CA ARG A 47 25.94 -28.69 -1.25
C ARG A 47 27.25 -28.01 -1.61
N ALA A 48 27.79 -28.25 -2.78
CA ALA A 48 29.00 -27.60 -3.25
C ALA A 48 28.80 -26.10 -3.44
N LEU A 49 27.69 -25.67 -4.04
CA LEU A 49 27.36 -24.25 -4.20
C LEU A 49 27.14 -23.53 -2.85
N PHE A 50 26.46 -24.17 -1.91
CA PHE A 50 26.35 -23.65 -0.56
C PHE A 50 27.72 -23.54 0.13
N GLY A 51 28.61 -24.51 -0.11
CA GLY A 51 29.98 -24.47 0.40
C GLY A 51 30.80 -23.29 -0.13
N LEU A 52 30.55 -22.87 -1.36
CA LEU A 52 31.22 -21.71 -1.97
C LEU A 52 30.78 -20.37 -1.34
N LEU A 53 29.67 -20.33 -0.64
CA LEU A 53 29.23 -19.13 0.09
C LEU A 53 30.10 -18.79 1.31
N ALA A 54 30.93 -19.73 1.78
CA ALA A 54 31.81 -19.55 2.91
C ALA A 54 33.03 -18.63 2.62
N VAL A 55 33.21 -18.18 1.39
CA VAL A 55 34.34 -17.34 0.96
C VAL A 55 34.02 -15.86 1.09
N ASN A 56 35.01 -15.05 1.46
CA ASN A 56 34.87 -13.59 1.66
C ASN A 56 34.83 -12.76 0.37
N ASP A 57 34.57 -13.36 -0.78
CA ASP A 57 34.47 -12.67 -2.06
C ASP A 57 33.01 -12.33 -2.36
N ARG A 58 32.68 -11.04 -2.36
CA ARG A 58 31.32 -10.55 -2.63
C ARG A 58 30.78 -10.94 -4.01
N GLU A 59 31.62 -10.91 -5.04
CA GLU A 59 31.20 -11.28 -6.38
C GLU A 59 30.87 -12.77 -6.47
N GLN A 60 31.69 -13.62 -5.83
CA GLN A 60 31.44 -15.06 -5.76
C GLN A 60 30.17 -15.36 -5.00
N VAL A 61 29.96 -14.74 -3.83
CA VAL A 61 28.71 -14.90 -3.06
C VAL A 61 27.50 -14.46 -3.87
N SER A 62 27.57 -13.30 -4.51
CA SER A 62 26.46 -12.79 -5.36
C SER A 62 26.13 -13.75 -6.51
N ALA A 63 27.13 -14.28 -7.20
CA ALA A 63 26.93 -15.24 -8.27
C ALA A 63 26.30 -16.54 -7.74
N CYS A 64 26.81 -17.08 -6.65
CA CYS A 64 26.29 -18.29 -6.01
C CYS A 64 24.84 -18.10 -5.52
N VAL A 65 24.51 -16.97 -4.92
CA VAL A 65 23.13 -16.66 -4.47
C VAL A 65 22.17 -16.64 -5.65
N SER A 66 22.54 -15.99 -6.74
CA SER A 66 21.70 -15.93 -7.96
C SER A 66 21.48 -17.32 -8.58
N ILE A 67 22.54 -18.14 -8.61
CA ILE A 67 22.45 -19.51 -9.11
C ILE A 67 21.56 -20.36 -8.20
N LEU A 68 21.80 -20.33 -6.89
CA LEU A 68 21.03 -21.09 -5.90
C LEU A 68 19.55 -20.69 -5.89
N GLU A 69 19.26 -19.41 -6.00
CA GLU A 69 17.90 -18.92 -6.09
C GLU A 69 17.12 -19.60 -7.23
N ARG A 70 17.73 -19.67 -8.41
CA ARG A 70 17.14 -20.33 -9.58
C ARG A 70 17.01 -21.84 -9.40
N LEU A 71 18.08 -22.49 -8.93
CA LEU A 71 18.09 -23.93 -8.74
C LEU A 71 17.11 -24.41 -7.67
N LEU A 72 17.01 -23.67 -6.55
CA LEU A 72 16.10 -24.02 -5.48
C LEU A 72 14.63 -23.87 -5.90
N GLN A 73 14.32 -22.93 -6.80
CA GLN A 73 12.97 -22.82 -7.38
C GLN A 73 12.57 -24.08 -8.17
N ALA A 74 13.52 -24.80 -8.73
CA ALA A 74 13.27 -26.03 -9.49
C ALA A 74 12.98 -27.23 -8.58
N LEU A 75 13.26 -27.13 -7.29
CA LEU A 75 13.11 -28.21 -6.31
C LEU A 75 11.79 -28.11 -5.56
N ASP A 76 11.29 -29.29 -5.16
CA ASP A 76 10.13 -29.38 -4.27
C ASP A 76 10.48 -28.84 -2.88
N PRO A 77 9.63 -28.03 -2.24
CA PRO A 77 9.89 -27.56 -0.88
C PRO A 77 10.15 -28.68 0.13
N LEU A 78 9.44 -29.79 0.02
CA LEU A 78 9.68 -30.97 0.88
C LEU A 78 11.08 -31.52 0.71
N TYR A 79 11.57 -31.63 -0.54
CA TYR A 79 12.93 -32.07 -0.82
C TYR A 79 13.97 -31.14 -0.18
N VAL A 80 13.76 -29.83 -0.27
CA VAL A 80 14.68 -28.80 0.28
C VAL A 80 14.81 -28.97 1.81
N ILE A 81 13.69 -29.07 2.52
CA ILE A 81 13.74 -29.20 4.00
C ILE A 81 14.29 -30.55 4.45
N GLN A 82 14.04 -31.61 3.71
CA GLN A 82 14.55 -32.95 4.06
C GLN A 82 16.05 -33.09 3.82
N ASN A 83 16.58 -32.51 2.75
CA ASN A 83 17.94 -32.76 2.30
C ASN A 83 18.92 -31.58 2.51
N LEU A 84 18.43 -30.37 2.66
CA LEU A 84 19.24 -29.14 2.75
C LEU A 84 19.08 -28.40 4.08
N ARG A 85 18.58 -29.06 5.10
CA ARG A 85 18.30 -28.44 6.42
C ARG A 85 19.54 -27.79 7.04
N GLU A 86 20.70 -28.46 6.99
CA GLU A 86 21.94 -27.92 7.53
C GLU A 86 22.42 -26.69 6.76
N GLU A 87 22.30 -26.72 5.45
CA GLU A 87 22.67 -25.61 4.57
C GLU A 87 21.79 -24.39 4.82
N LEU A 88 20.49 -24.59 5.02
CA LEU A 88 19.56 -23.54 5.37
C LEU A 88 19.89 -22.91 6.74
N GLN A 89 20.20 -23.75 7.72
CA GLN A 89 20.57 -23.28 9.05
C GLN A 89 21.87 -22.47 9.01
N LYS A 90 22.89 -22.92 8.30
CA LYS A 90 24.13 -22.16 8.11
C LYS A 90 23.91 -20.85 7.37
N GLY A 91 23.02 -20.84 6.37
CA GLY A 91 22.67 -19.65 5.61
C GLY A 91 22.05 -18.54 6.44
N LEU A 92 21.27 -18.88 7.46
CA LEU A 92 20.68 -17.89 8.39
C LEU A 92 21.73 -17.22 9.30
N PHE A 93 22.86 -17.84 9.54
CA PHE A 93 23.99 -17.28 10.29
C PHE A 93 25.01 -16.57 9.41
N HIS A 94 24.87 -16.62 8.09
CA HIS A 94 25.84 -16.03 7.18
C HIS A 94 25.90 -14.51 7.33
N PRO A 95 27.10 -13.89 7.30
CA PRO A 95 27.23 -12.44 7.45
C PRO A 95 26.68 -11.63 6.28
N ASP A 96 26.51 -12.23 5.10
CA ASP A 96 25.94 -11.57 3.93
C ASP A 96 24.41 -11.65 3.97
N ASP A 97 23.76 -10.51 3.88
CA ASP A 97 22.28 -10.42 3.97
C ASP A 97 21.58 -11.10 2.78
N SER A 98 22.19 -11.11 1.59
CA SER A 98 21.62 -11.78 0.44
C SER A 98 21.50 -13.29 0.65
N VAL A 99 22.44 -13.90 1.38
CA VAL A 99 22.39 -15.31 1.77
C VAL A 99 21.28 -15.56 2.78
N LYS A 100 21.14 -14.71 3.78
CA LYS A 100 20.04 -14.79 4.75
C LYS A 100 18.68 -14.68 4.08
N ILE A 101 18.53 -13.73 3.16
CA ILE A 101 17.28 -13.52 2.41
C ILE A 101 16.96 -14.73 1.52
N LEU A 102 17.96 -15.26 0.82
CA LEU A 102 17.81 -16.50 0.02
C LEU A 102 17.28 -17.64 0.89
N THR A 103 17.88 -17.85 2.05
CA THR A 103 17.50 -18.92 2.98
C THR A 103 16.09 -18.73 3.50
N MET A 104 15.73 -17.52 3.91
CA MET A 104 14.38 -17.21 4.39
C MET A 104 13.33 -17.32 3.29
N SER A 105 13.66 -16.98 2.06
CA SER A 105 12.80 -17.20 0.90
C SER A 105 12.45 -18.68 0.72
N GLN A 106 13.43 -19.56 0.91
CA GLN A 106 13.20 -21.02 0.87
C GLN A 106 12.32 -21.48 2.03
N VAL A 107 12.54 -20.97 3.22
CA VAL A 107 11.65 -21.25 4.37
C VAL A 107 10.24 -20.81 4.08
N GLY A 108 10.05 -19.64 3.44
CA GLY A 108 8.73 -19.16 3.01
C GLY A 108 8.01 -20.13 2.08
N ARG A 109 8.72 -20.73 1.14
CA ARG A 109 8.19 -21.78 0.25
C ARG A 109 7.83 -23.05 1.01
N ILE A 110 8.67 -23.45 1.95
CA ILE A 110 8.46 -24.65 2.76
C ILE A 110 7.20 -24.53 3.62
N VAL A 111 6.98 -23.38 4.26
CA VAL A 111 5.82 -23.15 5.14
C VAL A 111 4.50 -23.01 4.38
N GLU A 112 4.54 -22.73 3.08
CA GLU A 112 3.37 -22.71 2.21
C GLU A 112 2.95 -24.11 1.71
N ASP A 113 3.86 -25.07 1.76
CA ASP A 113 3.63 -26.43 1.29
C ASP A 113 3.14 -27.29 2.46
N SER A 114 1.89 -27.79 2.38
CA SER A 114 1.27 -28.56 3.44
C SER A 114 2.01 -29.88 3.77
N ALA A 115 2.70 -30.48 2.80
CA ALA A 115 3.51 -31.68 3.01
C ALA A 115 4.85 -31.37 3.69
N ALA A 116 5.39 -30.16 3.51
CA ALA A 116 6.68 -29.74 4.04
C ALA A 116 6.58 -29.09 5.44
N VAL A 117 5.44 -28.51 5.80
CA VAL A 117 5.23 -27.85 7.09
C VAL A 117 5.57 -28.74 8.30
N PRO A 118 5.15 -30.02 8.38
CA PRO A 118 5.52 -30.85 9.51
C PRO A 118 7.03 -31.00 9.69
N GLU A 119 7.76 -31.06 8.60
CA GLU A 119 9.24 -31.21 8.63
C GLU A 119 9.93 -29.97 9.23
N ILE A 120 9.48 -28.76 8.84
CA ILE A 120 10.06 -27.53 9.40
C ILE A 120 9.69 -27.34 10.88
N LEU A 121 8.50 -27.78 11.30
CA LEU A 121 8.07 -27.72 12.69
C LEU A 121 8.90 -28.64 13.60
N HIS A 122 9.53 -29.69 13.05
CA HIS A 122 10.50 -30.53 13.73
C HIS A 122 11.90 -29.93 13.78
N SER A 123 12.09 -28.70 13.28
CA SER A 123 13.36 -27.98 13.28
C SER A 123 13.23 -26.64 14.02
N PRO A 124 12.99 -26.68 15.35
CA PRO A 124 12.76 -25.47 16.14
C PRO A 124 13.96 -24.51 16.12
N GLU A 125 15.18 -25.00 15.94
CA GLU A 125 16.38 -24.16 15.84
C GLU A 125 16.34 -23.26 14.61
N LEU A 126 15.82 -23.77 13.49
CA LEU A 126 15.67 -22.99 12.26
C LEU A 126 14.68 -21.84 12.44
N LEU A 127 13.51 -22.13 13.05
CA LEU A 127 12.48 -21.13 13.34
C LEU A 127 12.96 -20.11 14.37
N GLN A 128 13.67 -20.56 15.39
CA GLN A 128 14.28 -19.68 16.40
C GLN A 128 15.26 -18.69 15.76
N GLN A 129 16.08 -19.13 14.82
CA GLN A 129 17.02 -18.26 14.13
C GLN A 129 16.33 -17.26 13.22
N ILE A 130 15.21 -17.63 12.59
CA ILE A 130 14.38 -16.69 11.81
C ILE A 130 13.84 -15.58 12.74
N ILE A 131 13.37 -15.95 13.92
CA ILE A 131 12.91 -14.97 14.92
C ILE A 131 14.05 -14.05 15.32
N ASN A 132 15.26 -14.56 15.55
CA ASN A 132 16.43 -13.74 15.84
C ASN A 132 16.77 -12.76 14.71
N CYS A 133 16.51 -13.11 13.45
CA CYS A 133 16.71 -12.23 12.30
C CYS A 133 15.78 -11.01 12.28
N ILE A 134 14.67 -11.03 13.02
CA ILE A 134 13.84 -9.83 13.21
C ILE A 134 14.64 -8.72 13.88
N GLY A 135 15.56 -9.07 14.77
CA GLY A 135 16.44 -8.14 15.47
C GLY A 135 17.66 -7.69 14.68
N GLY A 136 17.81 -8.09 13.43
CA GLY A 136 18.93 -7.72 12.57
C GLY A 136 18.98 -6.22 12.26
N GLU A 137 20.18 -5.70 12.02
CA GLU A 137 20.38 -4.28 11.71
C GLU A 137 19.71 -3.84 10.43
N LYS A 138 19.68 -4.70 9.42
CA LYS A 138 19.10 -4.39 8.11
C LYS A 138 17.64 -4.76 8.02
N ILE A 139 16.85 -3.77 7.66
CA ILE A 139 15.39 -3.91 7.55
C ILE A 139 14.97 -4.96 6.51
N ALA A 140 15.72 -5.15 5.43
CA ALA A 140 15.41 -6.13 4.41
C ALA A 140 15.40 -7.57 4.96
N VAL A 141 16.36 -7.91 5.83
CA VAL A 141 16.44 -9.22 6.51
C VAL A 141 15.25 -9.38 7.47
N ALA A 142 14.96 -8.36 8.26
CA ALA A 142 13.86 -8.38 9.22
C ALA A 142 12.49 -8.53 8.50
N LYS A 143 12.29 -7.86 7.38
CA LYS A 143 11.05 -8.01 6.58
C LYS A 143 10.86 -9.41 6.04
N GLU A 144 11.92 -10.05 5.55
CA GLU A 144 11.84 -11.44 5.08
C GLU A 144 11.55 -12.41 6.22
N ALA A 145 12.12 -12.18 7.40
CA ALA A 145 11.83 -12.97 8.59
C ALA A 145 10.35 -12.84 9.00
N ILE A 146 9.81 -11.63 9.04
CA ILE A 146 8.40 -11.36 9.34
C ILE A 146 7.49 -12.05 8.32
N LYS A 147 7.82 -11.94 7.04
CA LYS A 147 7.07 -12.56 5.95
C LYS A 147 7.03 -14.09 6.08
N SER A 148 8.14 -14.72 6.38
CA SER A 148 8.22 -16.17 6.56
C SER A 148 7.42 -16.65 7.77
N LEU A 149 7.50 -15.94 8.90
CA LEU A 149 6.74 -16.27 10.11
C LEU A 149 5.24 -16.01 9.93
N SER A 150 4.85 -14.98 9.22
CA SER A 150 3.46 -14.69 8.89
C SER A 150 2.85 -15.82 8.05
N ARG A 151 3.58 -16.32 7.07
CA ARG A 151 3.16 -17.47 6.26
C ARG A 151 3.07 -18.76 7.07
N LEU A 152 4.02 -19.02 7.96
CA LEU A 152 3.95 -20.15 8.89
C LEU A 152 2.67 -20.12 9.72
N ALA A 153 2.28 -18.95 10.19
CA ALA A 153 1.09 -18.75 11.02
C ALA A 153 -0.24 -18.86 10.26
N GLN A 154 -0.23 -19.08 8.95
CA GLN A 154 -1.45 -19.32 8.17
C GLN A 154 -2.02 -20.72 8.39
N SER A 155 -1.23 -21.67 8.90
CA SER A 155 -1.70 -23.00 9.30
C SER A 155 -1.93 -23.06 10.80
N GLN A 156 -2.84 -23.94 11.23
CA GLN A 156 -3.10 -24.14 12.65
C GLN A 156 -1.88 -24.69 13.38
N GLU A 157 -1.18 -25.64 12.77
CA GLU A 157 0.06 -26.19 13.31
C GLU A 157 1.14 -25.11 13.49
N GLY A 158 1.24 -24.20 12.54
CA GLY A 158 2.16 -23.06 12.60
C GLY A 158 1.79 -22.09 13.72
N LEU A 159 0.52 -21.79 13.91
CA LEU A 159 0.03 -20.96 15.02
C LEU A 159 0.35 -21.60 16.38
N GLU A 160 0.09 -22.88 16.53
CA GLU A 160 0.40 -23.63 17.76
C GLU A 160 1.91 -23.66 18.03
N ALA A 161 2.73 -23.86 16.99
CA ALA A 161 4.18 -23.85 17.13
C ALA A 161 4.71 -22.48 17.56
N LEU A 162 4.19 -21.40 16.98
CA LEU A 162 4.68 -20.04 17.23
C LEU A 162 4.21 -19.51 18.60
N PHE A 163 2.98 -19.79 19.02
CA PHE A 163 2.40 -19.23 20.22
C PHE A 163 2.27 -20.22 21.39
N GLY A 164 2.31 -21.52 21.13
CA GLY A 164 2.16 -22.56 22.13
C GLY A 164 3.47 -23.25 22.56
N SER A 165 4.61 -22.80 22.03
CA SER A 165 5.93 -23.37 22.30
C SER A 165 6.91 -22.34 22.83
N SER A 166 8.19 -22.75 22.99
CA SER A 166 9.29 -21.86 23.38
C SER A 166 9.54 -20.72 22.40
N LEU A 167 9.02 -20.79 21.18
CA LEU A 167 9.17 -19.72 20.16
C LEU A 167 8.53 -18.41 20.59
N LEU A 168 7.45 -18.43 21.35
CA LEU A 168 6.85 -17.22 21.92
C LEU A 168 7.85 -16.51 22.86
N GLY A 169 8.58 -17.27 23.67
CA GLY A 169 9.65 -16.73 24.51
C GLY A 169 10.78 -16.09 23.70
N ASP A 170 11.10 -16.66 22.53
CA ASP A 170 12.08 -16.09 21.61
C ASP A 170 11.59 -14.78 20.99
N LEU A 171 10.33 -14.69 20.62
CA LEU A 171 9.70 -13.44 20.15
C LEU A 171 9.78 -12.36 21.24
N ARG A 172 9.46 -12.69 22.48
CA ARG A 172 9.52 -11.76 23.60
C ARG A 172 10.95 -11.30 23.90
N ARG A 173 11.90 -12.19 23.80
CA ARG A 173 13.31 -11.87 23.99
C ARG A 173 13.82 -10.88 22.93
N VAL A 174 13.47 -11.14 21.67
CA VAL A 174 13.88 -10.27 20.54
C VAL A 174 13.25 -8.89 20.67
N MET A 175 11.95 -8.80 20.96
CA MET A 175 11.27 -7.52 21.08
C MET A 175 11.78 -6.66 22.25
N ALA A 176 12.39 -7.26 23.25
CA ALA A 176 12.97 -6.55 24.40
C ALA A 176 14.31 -5.88 24.07
N THR A 177 14.93 -6.15 22.92
CA THR A 177 16.26 -5.65 22.58
C THR A 177 16.28 -4.17 22.21
N SER A 178 15.23 -3.66 21.57
CA SER A 178 15.07 -2.24 21.24
C SER A 178 13.63 -1.90 20.89
N ASP A 179 13.29 -0.62 20.88
CA ASP A 179 11.95 -0.15 20.47
C ASP A 179 11.66 -0.51 19.01
N ILE A 180 12.63 -0.36 18.12
CA ILE A 180 12.48 -0.68 16.69
C ILE A 180 12.12 -2.15 16.50
N VAL A 181 12.80 -3.06 17.19
CA VAL A 181 12.54 -4.50 17.11
C VAL A 181 11.19 -4.83 17.73
N ARG A 182 10.80 -4.16 18.81
CA ARG A 182 9.47 -4.31 19.41
C ARG A 182 8.37 -3.97 18.40
N TYR A 183 8.53 -2.89 17.65
CA TYR A 183 7.57 -2.52 16.61
C TYR A 183 7.51 -3.54 15.47
N ARG A 184 8.63 -4.13 15.09
CA ARG A 184 8.68 -5.19 14.08
C ARG A 184 7.89 -6.43 14.53
N VAL A 185 7.99 -6.80 15.80
CA VAL A 185 7.21 -7.90 16.37
C VAL A 185 5.72 -7.56 16.40
N TYR A 186 5.34 -6.35 16.80
CA TYR A 186 3.95 -5.90 16.74
C TYR A 186 3.39 -5.93 15.31
N GLU A 187 4.18 -5.51 14.33
CA GLU A 187 3.80 -5.59 12.92
C GLU A 187 3.50 -7.04 12.50
N LEU A 188 4.36 -7.97 12.86
CA LEU A 188 4.14 -9.40 12.63
C LEU A 188 2.83 -9.88 13.28
N ILE A 189 2.61 -9.54 14.54
CA ILE A 189 1.42 -9.97 15.29
C ILE A 189 0.14 -9.42 14.69
N VAL A 190 0.15 -8.17 14.25
CA VAL A 190 -1.01 -7.55 13.57
C VAL A 190 -1.27 -8.23 12.23
N GLU A 191 -0.25 -8.52 11.45
CA GLU A 191 -0.36 -9.23 10.18
C GLU A 191 -0.96 -10.62 10.37
N ILE A 192 -0.49 -11.38 11.35
CA ILE A 192 -1.05 -12.69 11.70
C ILE A 192 -2.52 -12.56 12.11
N SER A 193 -2.84 -11.58 12.95
CA SER A 193 -4.20 -11.35 13.47
C SER A 193 -5.23 -11.03 12.40
N SER A 194 -4.80 -10.48 11.27
CA SER A 194 -5.69 -10.08 10.17
C SER A 194 -6.18 -11.24 9.32
N VAL A 195 -5.60 -12.43 9.46
CA VAL A 195 -5.92 -13.61 8.64
C VAL A 195 -7.26 -14.22 9.00
N SER A 196 -7.51 -14.45 10.30
CA SER A 196 -8.73 -15.07 10.78
C SER A 196 -9.00 -14.73 12.25
N ALA A 197 -10.22 -15.02 12.72
CA ALA A 197 -10.57 -14.89 14.14
C ALA A 197 -9.73 -15.82 15.04
N GLU A 198 -9.42 -17.01 14.56
CA GLU A 198 -8.55 -17.96 15.28
C GLU A 198 -7.12 -17.42 15.43
N SER A 199 -6.56 -16.87 14.35
CA SER A 199 -5.24 -16.23 14.37
C SER A 199 -5.19 -15.06 15.36
N LEU A 200 -6.22 -14.23 15.37
CA LEU A 200 -6.35 -13.14 16.34
C LEU A 200 -6.39 -13.67 17.78
N ASN A 201 -7.14 -14.75 18.04
CA ASN A 201 -7.24 -15.34 19.37
C ASN A 201 -5.88 -15.82 19.90
N TYR A 202 -5.07 -16.44 19.05
CA TYR A 202 -3.71 -16.84 19.43
C TYR A 202 -2.85 -15.62 19.78
N CYS A 203 -2.90 -14.56 18.98
CA CYS A 203 -2.14 -13.34 19.23
C CYS A 203 -2.61 -12.60 20.49
N ALA A 204 -3.92 -12.56 20.74
CA ALA A 204 -4.48 -11.96 21.94
C ALA A 204 -4.13 -12.76 23.20
N SER A 205 -4.26 -14.09 23.15
CA SER A 205 -3.94 -14.99 24.28
C SER A 205 -2.45 -15.00 24.61
N SER A 206 -1.58 -14.70 23.65
CA SER A 206 -0.13 -14.58 23.88
C SER A 206 0.24 -13.37 24.75
N GLY A 207 -0.67 -12.42 24.93
CA GLY A 207 -0.43 -11.16 25.62
C GLY A 207 0.17 -10.06 24.73
N LEU A 208 0.56 -10.34 23.47
CA LEU A 208 1.22 -9.37 22.60
C LEU A 208 0.27 -8.30 22.07
N ILE A 209 -0.98 -8.66 21.74
CA ILE A 209 -1.99 -7.64 21.36
C ILE A 209 -2.35 -6.74 22.54
N PRO A 210 -2.63 -7.26 23.76
CA PRO A 210 -2.83 -6.40 24.93
C PRO A 210 -1.64 -5.47 25.23
N GLU A 211 -0.41 -5.93 25.05
CA GLU A 211 0.78 -5.09 25.21
C GLU A 211 0.82 -3.94 24.20
N LEU A 212 0.53 -4.23 22.92
CA LEU A 212 0.43 -3.22 21.87
C LEU A 212 -0.62 -2.15 22.23
N ILE A 213 -1.80 -2.58 22.66
CA ILE A 213 -2.88 -1.68 23.06
C ILE A 213 -2.46 -0.84 24.27
N GLY A 214 -1.77 -1.43 25.23
CA GLY A 214 -1.24 -0.73 26.41
C GLY A 214 -0.26 0.39 26.07
N GLU A 215 0.46 0.29 24.98
CA GLU A 215 1.37 1.33 24.49
C GLU A 215 0.66 2.64 24.12
N LEU A 216 -0.64 2.59 23.81
CA LEU A 216 -1.43 3.78 23.44
C LEU A 216 -1.61 4.76 24.61
N THR A 217 -1.50 4.29 25.84
CA THR A 217 -1.65 5.09 27.06
C THR A 217 -0.33 5.29 27.83
N GLY A 218 0.79 4.84 27.24
CA GLY A 218 2.12 5.01 27.81
C GLY A 218 2.56 6.48 27.83
N GLU A 219 3.60 6.79 28.61
CA GLU A 219 4.11 8.16 28.78
C GLU A 219 4.85 8.68 27.54
N ASP A 220 5.46 7.81 26.76
CA ASP A 220 6.21 8.19 25.55
C ASP A 220 5.26 8.47 24.39
N VAL A 221 5.14 9.75 24.01
CA VAL A 221 4.25 10.20 22.94
C VAL A 221 4.67 9.69 21.55
N LEU A 222 5.94 9.44 21.31
CA LEU A 222 6.42 8.89 20.05
C LEU A 222 6.05 7.41 19.92
N VAL A 223 6.07 6.67 21.01
CA VAL A 223 5.59 5.29 21.07
C VAL A 223 4.09 5.24 20.80
N ARG A 224 3.31 6.14 21.41
CA ARG A 224 1.86 6.24 21.12
C ARG A 224 1.62 6.47 19.62
N ALA A 225 2.34 7.40 19.01
CA ALA A 225 2.22 7.73 17.60
C ALA A 225 2.53 6.55 16.68
N THR A 226 3.51 5.73 17.04
CA THR A 226 3.86 4.54 16.27
C THR A 226 2.85 3.41 16.47
N CYS A 227 2.46 3.15 17.70
CA CYS A 227 1.56 2.03 18.02
C CYS A 227 0.13 2.24 17.54
N ILE A 228 -0.36 3.47 17.47
CA ILE A 228 -1.70 3.73 16.91
C ILE A 228 -1.79 3.34 15.43
N GLU A 229 -0.71 3.45 14.66
CA GLU A 229 -0.70 3.00 13.27
C GLU A 229 -0.91 1.48 13.18
N MET A 230 -0.32 0.73 14.08
CA MET A 230 -0.47 -0.73 14.15
C MET A 230 -1.86 -1.15 14.61
N VAL A 231 -2.42 -0.44 15.57
CA VAL A 231 -3.83 -0.66 16.00
C VAL A 231 -4.81 -0.31 14.88
N THR A 232 -4.52 0.71 14.10
CA THR A 232 -5.30 1.04 12.90
C THR A 232 -5.27 -0.10 11.89
N ALA A 233 -4.11 -0.69 11.66
CA ALA A 233 -3.99 -1.87 10.79
C ALA A 233 -4.77 -3.08 11.33
N LEU A 234 -4.77 -3.29 12.65
CA LEU A 234 -5.57 -4.33 13.30
C LEU A 234 -7.07 -4.12 13.05
N ALA A 235 -7.53 -2.88 13.02
CA ALA A 235 -8.93 -2.53 12.78
C ALA A 235 -9.38 -2.72 11.30
N HIS A 236 -8.48 -3.02 10.38
CA HIS A 236 -8.84 -3.29 8.98
C HIS A 236 -9.61 -4.60 8.83
N SER A 237 -9.42 -5.58 9.71
CA SER A 237 -10.17 -6.84 9.69
C SER A 237 -11.43 -6.76 10.55
N PRO A 238 -12.52 -7.46 10.18
CA PRO A 238 -13.73 -7.51 11.00
C PRO A 238 -13.49 -8.05 12.40
N GLN A 239 -12.70 -9.11 12.54
CA GLN A 239 -12.34 -9.69 13.84
C GLN A 239 -11.50 -8.73 14.68
N GLY A 240 -10.61 -7.95 14.05
CA GLY A 240 -9.82 -6.94 14.74
C GLY A 240 -10.69 -5.82 15.30
N ARG A 241 -11.64 -5.31 14.51
CA ARG A 241 -12.61 -4.28 14.97
C ARG A 241 -13.46 -4.79 16.12
N GLN A 242 -13.97 -6.01 16.01
CA GLN A 242 -14.77 -6.63 17.07
C GLN A 242 -13.97 -6.77 18.36
N TYR A 243 -12.74 -7.22 18.28
CA TYR A 243 -11.85 -7.34 19.43
C TYR A 243 -11.60 -6.00 20.10
N LEU A 244 -11.27 -4.96 19.32
CA LEU A 244 -11.04 -3.62 19.83
C LEU A 244 -12.28 -3.02 20.51
N ALA A 245 -13.47 -3.25 19.94
CA ALA A 245 -14.73 -2.82 20.53
C ALA A 245 -15.00 -3.54 21.86
N GLN A 246 -14.86 -4.87 21.90
CA GLN A 246 -15.08 -5.68 23.09
C GLN A 246 -14.12 -5.35 24.24
N GLN A 247 -12.89 -4.98 23.93
CA GLN A 247 -11.89 -4.59 24.93
C GLN A 247 -11.97 -3.12 25.35
N GLY A 248 -12.94 -2.36 24.85
CA GLY A 248 -13.11 -0.95 25.17
C GLY A 248 -12.00 -0.04 24.63
N VAL A 249 -11.25 -0.50 23.63
CA VAL A 249 -10.11 0.24 23.07
C VAL A 249 -10.56 1.48 22.30
N ILE A 250 -11.67 1.39 21.56
CA ILE A 250 -12.22 2.50 20.77
C ILE A 250 -12.62 3.63 21.71
N ASP A 251 -13.28 3.32 22.83
CA ASP A 251 -13.64 4.29 23.85
C ASP A 251 -12.40 4.97 24.47
N ARG A 252 -11.34 4.19 24.74
CA ARG A 252 -10.07 4.73 25.23
C ARG A 252 -9.42 5.69 24.24
N ILE A 253 -9.43 5.37 22.96
CA ILE A 253 -8.91 6.24 21.89
C ILE A 253 -9.71 7.54 21.83
N SER A 254 -11.04 7.46 21.92
CA SER A 254 -11.90 8.63 22.01
C SER A 254 -11.54 9.53 23.20
N ASN A 255 -11.30 8.95 24.37
CA ASN A 255 -10.92 9.68 25.58
C ASN A 255 -9.53 10.33 25.43
N ILE A 256 -8.60 9.69 24.75
CA ILE A 256 -7.28 10.28 24.46
C ILE A 256 -7.43 11.50 23.55
N ILE A 257 -8.27 11.44 22.54
CA ILE A 257 -8.58 12.60 21.67
C ILE A 257 -9.20 13.73 22.46
N LEU A 258 -10.17 13.42 23.33
CA LEU A 258 -10.82 14.42 24.19
C LEU A 258 -9.81 15.11 25.13
N GLY A 259 -8.88 14.35 25.70
CA GLY A 259 -7.84 14.86 26.60
C GLY A 259 -6.68 15.56 25.92
N ALA A 260 -6.60 15.56 24.59
CA ALA A 260 -5.47 16.11 23.84
C ALA A 260 -5.30 17.63 24.03
N GLN A 261 -6.37 18.36 24.31
CA GLN A 261 -6.30 19.81 24.57
C GLN A 261 -5.46 20.15 25.80
N SER A 262 -5.41 19.25 26.78
CA SER A 262 -4.65 19.42 28.02
C SER A 262 -3.20 18.94 27.91
N ASP A 263 -2.84 18.30 26.82
CA ASP A 263 -1.52 17.73 26.61
C ASP A 263 -0.72 18.62 25.64
N PRO A 264 0.38 19.26 26.10
CA PRO A 264 1.19 20.09 25.23
C PRO A 264 1.94 19.30 24.12
N PHE A 265 2.05 17.98 24.26
CA PHE A 265 2.69 17.09 23.28
C PHE A 265 1.70 16.37 22.37
N SER A 266 0.42 16.74 22.41
CA SER A 266 -0.63 16.07 21.64
C SER A 266 -0.41 16.10 20.12
N SER A 267 0.29 17.10 19.59
CA SER A 267 0.60 17.20 18.17
C SER A 267 1.40 16.01 17.62
N PHE A 268 2.12 15.29 18.48
CA PHE A 268 2.90 14.11 18.05
C PHE A 268 2.03 12.88 17.79
N TYR A 269 0.91 12.71 18.52
CA TYR A 269 0.09 11.50 18.40
C TYR A 269 -1.34 11.76 17.92
N LEU A 270 -1.91 12.94 18.16
CA LEU A 270 -3.29 13.25 17.79
C LEU A 270 -3.63 12.96 16.33
N PRO A 271 -2.77 13.29 15.34
CA PRO A 271 -3.03 12.95 13.94
C PRO A 271 -3.31 11.47 13.70
N GLY A 272 -2.55 10.60 14.32
CA GLY A 272 -2.73 9.14 14.20
C GLY A 272 -4.04 8.66 14.80
N PHE A 273 -4.43 9.18 15.95
CA PHE A 273 -5.69 8.84 16.61
C PHE A 273 -6.91 9.30 15.82
N VAL A 274 -6.84 10.48 15.21
CA VAL A 274 -7.90 10.99 14.32
C VAL A 274 -8.00 10.13 13.05
N LYS A 275 -6.87 9.76 12.45
CA LYS A 275 -6.84 8.84 11.29
C LYS A 275 -7.45 7.49 11.62
N PHE A 276 -7.21 6.98 12.81
CA PHE A 276 -7.82 5.73 13.28
C PHE A 276 -9.34 5.79 13.18
N PHE A 277 -9.97 6.84 13.71
CA PHE A 277 -11.41 7.00 13.62
C PHE A 277 -11.92 7.21 12.19
N GLY A 278 -11.19 7.92 11.36
CA GLY A 278 -11.52 8.10 9.95
C GLY A 278 -11.59 6.77 9.21
N ASN A 279 -10.59 5.94 9.39
CA ASN A 279 -10.55 4.60 8.80
C ASN A 279 -11.63 3.67 9.38
N LEU A 280 -11.84 3.71 10.69
CA LEU A 280 -12.88 2.94 11.35
C LEU A 280 -14.27 3.32 10.84
N ALA A 281 -14.57 4.60 10.72
CA ALA A 281 -15.85 5.10 10.25
C ALA A 281 -16.19 4.60 8.84
N VAL A 282 -15.22 4.56 7.94
CA VAL A 282 -15.44 4.10 6.55
C VAL A 282 -15.73 2.61 6.45
N VAL A 283 -15.02 1.79 7.23
CA VAL A 283 -15.18 0.32 7.16
C VAL A 283 -16.35 -0.20 7.98
N ASP A 284 -16.78 0.53 8.99
CA ASP A 284 -17.93 0.18 9.83
C ASP A 284 -19.18 0.94 9.36
N SER A 285 -19.50 2.05 10.01
CA SER A 285 -20.60 2.95 9.61
C SER A 285 -20.23 4.39 9.98
N PRO A 286 -20.05 5.27 9.00
CA PRO A 286 -19.77 6.69 9.29
C PRO A 286 -20.80 7.33 10.21
N GLN A 287 -22.09 7.07 10.01
CA GLN A 287 -23.16 7.62 10.83
C GLN A 287 -23.06 7.13 12.28
N GLN A 288 -22.93 5.83 12.49
CA GLN A 288 -22.88 5.25 13.84
C GLN A 288 -21.64 5.71 14.61
N ILE A 289 -20.48 5.73 13.96
CA ILE A 289 -19.23 6.16 14.59
C ILE A 289 -19.28 7.64 14.96
N CYS A 290 -19.77 8.49 14.07
CA CYS A 290 -19.85 9.93 14.35
C CYS A 290 -20.88 10.26 15.41
N GLU A 291 -22.00 9.54 15.49
CA GLU A 291 -23.00 9.69 16.55
C GLU A 291 -22.50 9.20 17.91
N ARG A 292 -21.82 8.06 17.92
CA ARG A 292 -21.28 7.49 19.16
C ARG A 292 -20.07 8.25 19.69
N TYR A 293 -19.24 8.78 18.79
CA TYR A 293 -18.00 9.48 19.13
C TYR A 293 -17.98 10.89 18.53
N PRO A 294 -18.83 11.81 19.03
CA PRO A 294 -18.91 13.17 18.48
C PRO A 294 -17.60 13.96 18.59
N VAL A 295 -16.74 13.61 19.54
CA VAL A 295 -15.41 14.23 19.70
C VAL A 295 -14.54 14.05 18.45
N PHE A 296 -14.71 12.96 17.71
CA PHE A 296 -13.99 12.72 16.47
C PHE A 296 -14.25 13.80 15.41
N MET A 297 -15.53 14.04 15.09
CA MET A 297 -15.91 15.05 14.11
C MET A 297 -15.53 16.45 14.56
N GLU A 298 -15.76 16.78 15.82
CA GLU A 298 -15.38 18.08 16.38
C GLU A 298 -13.87 18.31 16.23
N LYS A 299 -13.06 17.31 16.51
CA LYS A 299 -11.60 17.41 16.40
C LYS A 299 -11.14 17.57 14.95
N VAL A 300 -11.76 16.85 14.01
CA VAL A 300 -11.46 16.99 12.58
C VAL A 300 -11.73 18.42 12.10
N PHE A 301 -12.87 18.99 12.47
CA PHE A 301 -13.20 20.38 12.12
C PHE A 301 -12.23 21.38 12.77
N GLU A 302 -11.90 21.22 14.04
CA GLU A 302 -10.92 22.08 14.73
C GLU A 302 -9.55 22.04 14.02
N MET A 303 -9.08 20.86 13.67
CA MET A 303 -7.80 20.69 12.96
C MET A 303 -7.82 21.33 11.57
N ALA A 304 -8.90 21.16 10.83
CA ALA A 304 -9.08 21.77 9.51
C ALA A 304 -9.18 23.30 9.56
N GLU A 305 -9.75 23.84 10.62
CA GLU A 305 -9.91 25.28 10.86
C GLU A 305 -8.64 25.93 11.45
N SER A 306 -7.65 25.12 11.85
CA SER A 306 -6.39 25.60 12.44
C SER A 306 -5.50 26.30 11.40
N GLN A 307 -4.41 26.93 11.88
CA GLN A 307 -3.41 27.56 11.04
C GLN A 307 -2.19 26.66 10.78
N ASP A 308 -2.10 25.52 11.42
CA ASP A 308 -1.00 24.57 11.25
C ASP A 308 -1.21 23.72 9.98
N PRO A 309 -0.32 23.84 8.97
CA PRO A 309 -0.45 23.07 7.72
C PRO A 309 -0.48 21.56 7.92
N THR A 310 0.25 21.04 8.90
CA THR A 310 0.29 19.61 9.23
C THR A 310 -1.06 19.12 9.72
N MET A 311 -1.68 19.88 10.64
CA MET A 311 -3.00 19.56 11.19
C MET A 311 -4.09 19.69 10.12
N ILE A 312 -4.04 20.73 9.32
CA ILE A 312 -4.96 20.91 8.18
C ILE A 312 -4.87 19.73 7.23
N GLY A 313 -3.66 19.28 6.88
CA GLY A 313 -3.44 18.15 5.97
C GLY A 313 -4.07 16.87 6.49
N VAL A 314 -3.89 16.55 7.75
CA VAL A 314 -4.49 15.36 8.39
C VAL A 314 -6.01 15.44 8.40
N ALA A 315 -6.55 16.59 8.74
CA ALA A 315 -8.01 16.81 8.76
C ALA A 315 -8.61 16.69 7.36
N VAL A 316 -7.96 17.26 6.36
CA VAL A 316 -8.39 17.18 4.96
C VAL A 316 -8.36 15.74 4.46
N ASP A 317 -7.30 14.99 4.74
CA ASP A 317 -7.21 13.56 4.40
C ASP A 317 -8.35 12.77 5.06
N THR A 318 -8.62 13.04 6.32
CA THR A 318 -9.69 12.37 7.09
C THR A 318 -11.08 12.69 6.53
N LEU A 319 -11.33 13.93 6.15
CA LEU A 319 -12.57 14.33 5.48
C LEU A 319 -12.76 13.63 4.14
N GLY A 320 -11.68 13.51 3.37
CA GLY A 320 -11.69 12.77 2.10
C GLY A 320 -12.02 11.30 2.29
N ILE A 321 -11.45 10.66 3.28
CA ILE A 321 -11.72 9.26 3.64
C ILE A 321 -13.18 9.13 4.10
N LEU A 322 -13.63 9.95 5.03
CA LEU A 322 -15.00 9.91 5.55
C LEU A 322 -16.03 10.14 4.46
N GLY A 323 -15.79 11.09 3.57
CA GLY A 323 -16.66 11.42 2.45
C GLY A 323 -16.51 10.56 1.21
N SER A 324 -15.74 9.48 1.26
CA SER A 324 -15.53 8.58 0.11
C SER A 324 -16.74 7.71 -0.22
N ASN A 325 -17.65 7.50 0.72
CA ASN A 325 -18.92 6.80 0.49
C ASN A 325 -20.11 7.75 0.73
N VAL A 326 -21.29 7.33 0.27
CA VAL A 326 -22.51 8.13 0.34
C VAL A 326 -22.91 8.42 1.79
N GLU A 327 -22.85 7.44 2.67
CA GLU A 327 -23.19 7.61 4.09
C GLU A 327 -22.32 8.67 4.76
N GLY A 328 -21.01 8.64 4.50
CA GLY A 328 -20.07 9.64 5.01
C GLY A 328 -20.34 11.04 4.46
N LYS A 329 -20.69 11.14 3.17
CA LYS A 329 -21.10 12.41 2.56
C LYS A 329 -22.34 13.00 3.28
N GLN A 330 -23.31 12.15 3.58
CA GLN A 330 -24.53 12.56 4.27
C GLN A 330 -24.25 13.01 5.71
N VAL A 331 -23.32 12.37 6.40
CA VAL A 331 -22.87 12.80 7.73
C VAL A 331 -22.26 14.20 7.68
N LEU A 332 -21.40 14.46 6.70
CA LEU A 332 -20.80 15.78 6.50
C LEU A 332 -21.85 16.84 6.16
N GLN A 333 -22.81 16.49 5.33
CA GLN A 333 -23.91 17.40 4.95
C GLN A 333 -24.74 17.86 6.15
N LYS A 334 -24.91 17.02 7.17
CA LYS A 334 -25.64 17.35 8.39
C LYS A 334 -25.02 18.50 9.19
N THR A 335 -23.73 18.76 9.02
CA THR A 335 -23.02 19.87 9.67
C THR A 335 -23.30 21.22 9.01
N ARG A 336 -23.98 21.23 7.87
CA ARG A 336 -24.48 22.41 7.14
C ARG A 336 -23.41 23.49 6.86
N SER A 337 -23.61 24.69 7.39
CA SER A 337 -22.76 25.85 7.12
C SER A 337 -21.30 25.65 7.55
N ARG A 338 -21.05 24.88 8.59
CA ARG A 338 -19.69 24.61 9.05
C ARG A 338 -18.88 23.86 8.01
N PHE A 339 -19.46 22.82 7.42
CA PHE A 339 -18.82 22.07 6.32
C PHE A 339 -18.71 22.93 5.06
N GLN A 340 -19.71 23.72 4.75
CA GLN A 340 -19.69 24.60 3.59
C GLN A 340 -18.56 25.65 3.69
N ASN A 341 -18.38 26.26 4.87
CA ASN A 341 -17.26 27.17 5.13
C ASN A 341 -15.91 26.46 5.02
N LEU A 342 -15.84 25.22 5.48
CA LEU A 342 -14.64 24.40 5.35
C LEU A 342 -14.30 24.07 3.91
N LEU A 343 -15.29 23.78 3.07
CA LEU A 343 -15.10 23.59 1.62
C LEU A 343 -14.49 24.82 0.97
N SER A 344 -14.95 26.01 1.32
CA SER A 344 -14.36 27.27 0.85
C SER A 344 -12.89 27.39 1.22
N LYS A 345 -12.54 27.02 2.46
CA LYS A 345 -11.16 26.98 2.92
C LYS A 345 -10.32 25.94 2.15
N ILE A 346 -10.86 24.75 1.95
CA ILE A 346 -10.19 23.66 1.20
C ILE A 346 -9.91 24.10 -0.24
N GLY A 347 -10.87 24.74 -0.90
CA GLY A 347 -10.69 25.28 -2.25
C GLY A 347 -9.61 26.37 -2.30
N HIS A 348 -9.56 27.24 -1.31
CA HIS A 348 -8.51 28.25 -1.17
C HIS A 348 -7.13 27.60 -0.96
N GLN A 349 -7.03 26.59 -0.13
CA GLN A 349 -5.79 25.84 0.11
C GLN A 349 -5.33 25.06 -1.12
N ALA A 350 -6.24 24.50 -1.89
CA ALA A 350 -5.91 23.83 -3.16
C ALA A 350 -5.22 24.77 -4.16
N LYS A 351 -5.54 26.08 -4.10
CA LYS A 351 -4.94 27.11 -4.94
C LYS A 351 -3.63 27.65 -4.37
N ASN A 352 -3.56 27.95 -3.08
CA ASN A 352 -2.56 28.84 -2.49
C ASN A 352 -1.62 28.19 -1.46
N ALA A 353 -1.92 26.99 -0.98
CA ALA A 353 -1.11 26.30 0.02
C ALA A 353 0.24 25.80 -0.54
N PRO A 354 1.19 25.36 0.30
CA PRO A 354 2.34 24.60 -0.16
C PRO A 354 1.93 23.34 -0.92
N THR A 355 2.76 22.89 -1.86
CA THR A 355 2.44 21.83 -2.83
C THR A 355 1.89 20.57 -2.17
N GLU A 356 2.47 20.13 -1.08
CA GLU A 356 2.02 18.92 -0.38
C GLU A 356 0.57 19.05 0.10
N LEU A 357 0.22 20.16 0.72
CA LEU A 357 -1.15 20.41 1.18
C LEU A 357 -2.12 20.58 0.02
N ARG A 358 -1.68 21.24 -1.07
CA ARG A 358 -2.49 21.35 -2.30
C ARG A 358 -2.87 20.00 -2.85
N LEU A 359 -1.93 19.05 -2.91
CA LEU A 359 -2.17 17.68 -3.38
C LEU A 359 -3.18 16.94 -2.50
N ARG A 360 -3.06 17.08 -1.18
CA ARG A 360 -4.02 16.50 -0.23
C ARG A 360 -5.42 17.07 -0.41
N CYS A 361 -5.52 18.37 -0.61
CA CYS A 361 -6.80 19.03 -0.88
C CYS A 361 -7.44 18.54 -2.17
N LEU A 362 -6.66 18.41 -3.25
CA LEU A 362 -7.17 17.91 -4.53
C LEU A 362 -7.67 16.47 -4.41
N ASP A 363 -6.95 15.60 -3.72
CA ASP A 363 -7.35 14.21 -3.49
C ASP A 363 -8.63 14.13 -2.65
N ALA A 364 -8.72 14.92 -1.59
CA ALA A 364 -9.91 14.97 -0.74
C ALA A 364 -11.14 15.50 -1.50
N ILE A 365 -10.98 16.55 -2.30
CA ILE A 365 -12.04 17.10 -3.13
C ILE A 365 -12.56 16.05 -4.11
N SER A 366 -11.67 15.30 -4.75
CA SER A 366 -12.06 14.19 -5.64
C SER A 366 -12.90 13.13 -4.91
N SER A 367 -12.48 12.73 -3.73
CA SER A 367 -13.21 11.75 -2.91
C SER A 367 -14.57 12.25 -2.44
N LEU A 368 -14.65 13.52 -2.03
CA LEU A 368 -15.88 14.16 -1.55
C LEU A 368 -16.92 14.30 -2.64
N LEU A 369 -16.50 14.57 -3.88
CA LEU A 369 -17.39 14.86 -5.00
C LEU A 369 -17.80 13.63 -5.80
N TYR A 370 -17.03 12.54 -5.74
CA TYR A 370 -17.33 11.34 -6.54
C TYR A 370 -18.61 10.67 -6.08
N LEU A 371 -19.49 10.37 -7.05
CA LEU A 371 -20.71 9.56 -6.87
C LEU A 371 -20.74 8.46 -7.92
N PRO A 372 -20.72 7.18 -7.52
CA PRO A 372 -20.92 6.08 -8.47
C PRO A 372 -22.25 6.24 -9.22
N PRO A 373 -22.31 5.89 -10.52
CA PRO A 373 -23.52 6.07 -11.32
C PRO A 373 -24.77 5.43 -10.72
N GLU A 374 -24.63 4.26 -10.13
CA GLU A 374 -25.73 3.51 -9.50
C GLU A 374 -26.26 4.14 -8.20
N GLN A 375 -25.50 5.05 -7.60
CA GLN A 375 -25.85 5.72 -6.34
C GLN A 375 -26.32 7.16 -6.55
N GLN A 376 -26.38 7.64 -7.77
CA GLN A 376 -26.78 9.02 -8.09
C GLN A 376 -28.29 9.21 -7.97
N THR A 377 -28.71 9.82 -6.86
CA THR A 377 -30.05 10.32 -6.66
C THR A 377 -30.08 11.84 -6.90
N GLU A 378 -31.27 12.39 -7.11
CA GLU A 378 -31.41 13.83 -7.32
C GLU A 378 -30.85 14.63 -6.13
N ASP A 379 -31.13 14.19 -4.90
CA ASP A 379 -30.66 14.86 -3.68
C ASP A 379 -29.14 14.80 -3.54
N LEU A 380 -28.51 13.64 -3.86
CA LEU A 380 -27.06 13.49 -3.79
C LEU A 380 -26.35 14.31 -4.88
N LEU A 381 -26.93 14.39 -6.08
CA LEU A 381 -26.41 15.24 -7.15
C LEU A 381 -26.48 16.73 -6.78
N ARG A 382 -27.56 17.18 -6.18
CA ARG A 382 -27.66 18.56 -5.66
C ARG A 382 -26.61 18.83 -4.58
N MET A 383 -26.38 17.87 -3.71
CA MET A 383 -25.39 17.99 -2.64
C MET A 383 -23.98 18.17 -3.19
N THR A 384 -23.55 17.31 -4.11
CA THR A 384 -22.21 17.40 -4.70
C THR A 384 -22.06 18.65 -5.57
N GLU A 385 -23.08 19.06 -6.28
CA GLU A 385 -23.10 20.35 -6.99
C GLU A 385 -22.91 21.53 -6.03
N SER A 386 -23.65 21.55 -4.93
CA SER A 386 -23.53 22.57 -3.89
C SER A 386 -22.11 22.59 -3.28
N TRP A 387 -21.55 21.43 -3.03
CA TRP A 387 -20.19 21.32 -2.50
C TRP A 387 -19.15 21.86 -3.50
N PHE A 388 -19.30 21.52 -4.77
CA PHE A 388 -18.42 22.01 -5.82
C PHE A 388 -18.45 23.52 -5.94
N THR A 389 -19.64 24.13 -5.93
CA THR A 389 -19.81 25.58 -6.01
C THR A 389 -19.32 26.30 -4.73
N SER A 390 -19.25 25.61 -3.61
CA SER A 390 -18.72 26.17 -2.35
C SER A 390 -17.20 26.23 -2.31
N LEU A 391 -16.49 25.49 -3.16
CA LEU A 391 -15.03 25.45 -3.16
C LEU A 391 -14.39 26.79 -3.61
N SER A 392 -15.02 27.49 -4.52
CA SER A 392 -14.53 28.76 -5.07
C SER A 392 -15.67 29.53 -5.73
N SER A 393 -15.48 30.80 -5.99
CA SER A 393 -16.41 31.61 -6.79
C SER A 393 -16.52 31.12 -8.24
N GLN A 394 -15.42 30.55 -8.77
CA GLN A 394 -15.33 29.97 -10.11
C GLN A 394 -14.58 28.63 -10.02
N PRO A 395 -15.22 27.57 -9.51
CA PRO A 395 -14.51 26.33 -9.22
C PRO A 395 -14.00 25.61 -10.46
N LEU A 396 -14.74 25.61 -11.56
CA LEU A 396 -14.30 24.97 -12.79
C LEU A 396 -13.01 25.64 -13.35
N GLU A 397 -12.95 26.95 -13.32
CA GLU A 397 -11.76 27.71 -13.74
C GLU A 397 -10.58 27.52 -12.77
N LEU A 398 -10.85 27.36 -11.47
CA LEU A 398 -9.82 27.06 -10.48
C LEU A 398 -9.08 25.78 -10.85
N PHE A 399 -9.81 24.69 -11.05
CA PHE A 399 -9.19 23.39 -11.36
C PHE A 399 -8.61 23.34 -12.77
N ARG A 400 -9.20 24.05 -13.74
CA ARG A 400 -8.63 24.18 -15.07
C ARG A 400 -7.28 24.89 -15.01
N SER A 401 -7.15 25.95 -14.24
CA SER A 401 -5.89 26.66 -14.00
C SER A 401 -4.83 25.73 -13.40
N ILE A 402 -5.20 24.91 -12.41
CA ILE A 402 -4.29 23.94 -11.80
C ILE A 402 -3.90 22.85 -12.81
N SER A 403 -4.84 22.38 -13.61
CA SER A 403 -4.62 21.32 -14.62
C SER A 403 -3.79 21.76 -15.83
N THR A 404 -3.39 23.03 -15.90
CA THR A 404 -2.48 23.56 -16.93
C THR A 404 -1.14 23.99 -16.38
N GLN A 405 -0.91 23.83 -15.06
CA GLN A 405 0.38 24.12 -14.43
C GLN A 405 1.42 23.06 -14.84
N PRO A 406 2.72 23.43 -14.90
CA PRO A 406 3.77 22.55 -15.38
C PRO A 406 4.17 21.43 -14.38
N PHE A 407 3.61 21.42 -13.18
CA PHE A 407 3.90 20.42 -12.16
C PHE A 407 3.01 19.19 -12.35
N PRO A 408 3.57 18.01 -12.73
CA PRO A 408 2.76 16.83 -13.09
C PRO A 408 1.78 16.38 -12.01
N ASP A 409 2.18 16.39 -10.75
CA ASP A 409 1.34 15.94 -9.64
C ASP A 409 0.11 16.83 -9.45
N LEU A 410 0.27 18.14 -9.50
CA LEU A 410 -0.83 19.10 -9.41
C LEU A 410 -1.74 19.03 -10.62
N HIS A 411 -1.16 18.94 -11.81
CA HIS A 411 -1.88 18.75 -13.06
C HIS A 411 -2.77 17.52 -13.00
N CYS A 412 -2.20 16.37 -12.63
CA CYS A 412 -2.94 15.11 -12.45
C CYS A 412 -4.00 15.21 -11.36
N GLY A 413 -3.71 15.88 -10.25
CA GLY A 413 -4.65 16.08 -9.14
C GLY A 413 -5.91 16.84 -9.58
N ALA A 414 -5.74 17.90 -10.35
CA ALA A 414 -6.85 18.68 -10.89
C ALA A 414 -7.67 17.86 -11.92
N LEU A 415 -7.00 17.10 -12.79
CA LEU A 415 -7.69 16.20 -13.72
C LEU A 415 -8.50 15.14 -13.01
N ARG A 416 -8.01 14.62 -11.89
CA ARG A 416 -8.78 13.67 -11.07
C ARG A 416 -10.03 14.30 -10.45
N VAL A 417 -10.00 15.58 -10.10
CA VAL A 417 -11.22 16.31 -9.67
C VAL A 417 -12.26 16.32 -10.78
N PHE A 418 -11.87 16.66 -12.00
CA PHE A 418 -12.80 16.61 -13.14
C PHE A 418 -13.31 15.20 -13.40
N THR A 419 -12.47 14.20 -13.28
CA THR A 419 -12.86 12.79 -13.45
C THR A 419 -13.90 12.37 -12.41
N ALA A 420 -13.75 12.82 -11.16
CA ALA A 420 -14.70 12.53 -10.08
C ALA A 420 -16.12 13.06 -10.35
N ILE A 421 -16.23 14.18 -11.03
CA ILE A 421 -17.55 14.80 -11.34
C ILE A 421 -18.03 14.49 -12.76
N ALA A 422 -17.19 13.90 -13.61
CA ALA A 422 -17.45 13.72 -15.05
C ALA A 422 -18.72 12.93 -15.37
N ASN A 423 -19.13 12.01 -14.50
CA ASN A 423 -20.34 11.21 -14.70
C ASN A 423 -21.60 11.84 -14.10
N GLN A 424 -21.54 13.07 -13.62
CA GLN A 424 -22.65 13.77 -13.00
C GLN A 424 -23.24 14.80 -13.98
N PRO A 425 -24.55 14.76 -14.27
CA PRO A 425 -25.17 15.65 -15.28
C PRO A 425 -24.93 17.14 -15.04
N TRP A 426 -24.98 17.61 -13.79
CA TRP A 426 -24.76 19.02 -13.47
C TRP A 426 -23.33 19.48 -13.85
N ALA A 427 -22.33 18.59 -13.65
CA ALA A 427 -20.95 18.87 -14.01
C ALA A 427 -20.75 18.91 -15.52
N GLN A 428 -21.38 18.01 -16.25
CA GLN A 428 -21.34 17.97 -17.71
C GLN A 428 -21.96 19.24 -18.32
N LYS A 429 -23.08 19.69 -17.78
CA LYS A 429 -23.72 20.96 -18.20
C LYS A 429 -22.81 22.16 -17.93
N LEU A 430 -22.16 22.17 -16.77
CA LEU A 430 -21.23 23.22 -16.40
C LEU A 430 -20.00 23.24 -17.31
N MET A 431 -19.44 22.08 -17.64
CA MET A 431 -18.33 21.92 -18.58
C MET A 431 -18.69 22.43 -19.97
N LEU A 432 -19.89 22.08 -20.46
CA LEU A 432 -20.36 22.52 -21.76
C LEU A 432 -20.56 24.04 -21.84
N SER A 433 -21.09 24.65 -20.78
CA SER A 433 -21.33 26.09 -20.73
C SER A 433 -20.09 26.93 -20.47
N SER A 434 -18.99 26.34 -20.05
CA SER A 434 -17.72 27.03 -19.84
C SER A 434 -16.98 27.22 -21.16
N PRO A 435 -16.69 28.47 -21.58
CA PRO A 435 -16.03 28.70 -22.85
C PRO A 435 -14.68 28.00 -22.98
N GLY A 436 -14.50 27.23 -24.05
CA GLY A 436 -13.24 26.53 -24.34
C GLY A 436 -12.93 25.31 -23.48
N PHE A 437 -13.81 24.90 -22.59
CA PHE A 437 -13.55 23.77 -21.71
C PHE A 437 -13.57 22.42 -22.45
N VAL A 438 -14.56 22.18 -23.30
CA VAL A 438 -14.64 20.94 -24.07
C VAL A 438 -13.46 20.83 -25.05
N GLU A 439 -13.08 21.92 -25.67
CA GLU A 439 -11.89 22.00 -26.52
C GLU A 439 -10.62 21.66 -25.75
N TYR A 440 -10.50 22.14 -24.50
CA TYR A 440 -9.40 21.80 -23.60
C TYR A 440 -9.37 20.29 -23.30
N ILE A 441 -10.49 19.65 -23.05
CA ILE A 441 -10.56 18.22 -22.77
C ILE A 441 -10.04 17.40 -23.95
N VAL A 442 -10.41 17.75 -25.17
CA VAL A 442 -10.04 16.99 -26.38
C VAL A 442 -8.67 17.39 -26.96
N ASP A 443 -8.05 18.44 -26.44
CA ASP A 443 -6.73 18.90 -26.86
C ASP A 443 -5.64 18.03 -26.26
N ARG A 444 -4.93 17.28 -27.13
CA ARG A 444 -3.84 16.38 -26.74
C ARG A 444 -2.51 17.06 -26.53
N SER A 445 -2.40 18.34 -26.89
CA SER A 445 -1.13 19.09 -26.82
C SER A 445 -0.83 19.67 -25.44
N VAL A 446 -1.80 19.67 -24.53
CA VAL A 446 -1.67 20.30 -23.20
C VAL A 446 -0.83 19.46 -22.24
N GLU A 447 -0.93 18.14 -22.32
CA GLU A 447 -0.26 17.21 -21.39
C GLU A 447 1.15 16.87 -21.89
N PRO A 448 2.23 17.29 -21.17
CA PRO A 448 3.60 17.07 -21.63
C PRO A 448 4.20 15.71 -21.23
N ASP A 449 3.69 15.08 -20.20
CA ASP A 449 4.25 13.86 -19.62
C ASP A 449 3.24 12.69 -19.64
N LYS A 450 3.75 11.48 -19.40
CA LYS A 450 2.96 10.25 -19.42
C LYS A 450 1.84 10.27 -18.37
N ALA A 451 2.14 10.65 -17.14
CA ALA A 451 1.18 10.63 -16.03
C ALA A 451 -0.01 11.57 -16.31
N SER A 452 0.26 12.77 -16.83
CA SER A 452 -0.76 13.75 -17.20
C SER A 452 -1.62 13.27 -18.39
N LYS A 453 -0.99 12.61 -19.37
CA LYS A 453 -1.71 11.99 -20.50
C LYS A 453 -2.65 10.87 -20.04
N ASP A 454 -2.19 10.03 -19.14
CA ASP A 454 -3.00 9.00 -18.53
C ASP A 454 -4.19 9.59 -17.76
N ALA A 455 -3.96 10.63 -16.97
CA ALA A 455 -5.00 11.30 -16.20
C ALA A 455 -6.06 11.95 -17.09
N LYS A 456 -5.64 12.60 -18.19
CA LYS A 456 -6.56 13.17 -19.20
C LYS A 456 -7.39 12.08 -19.87
N TYR A 457 -6.76 10.96 -20.22
CA TYR A 457 -7.44 9.80 -20.80
C TYR A 457 -8.52 9.24 -19.88
N GLU A 458 -8.22 9.14 -18.57
CA GLU A 458 -9.23 8.70 -17.58
C GLU A 458 -10.41 9.66 -17.50
N LEU A 459 -10.19 10.96 -17.60
CA LEU A 459 -11.27 11.94 -17.67
C LEU A 459 -12.16 11.71 -18.90
N VAL A 460 -11.55 11.56 -20.07
CA VAL A 460 -12.30 11.29 -21.32
C VAL A 460 -13.07 9.99 -21.23
N LYS A 461 -12.46 8.96 -20.67
CA LYS A 461 -13.11 7.66 -20.45
C LYS A 461 -14.33 7.77 -19.52
N ALA A 462 -14.20 8.51 -18.42
CA ALA A 462 -15.31 8.75 -17.50
C ALA A 462 -16.48 9.50 -18.18
N LEU A 463 -16.18 10.49 -19.02
CA LEU A 463 -17.18 11.21 -19.78
C LEU A 463 -17.89 10.31 -20.79
N VAL A 464 -17.13 9.57 -21.59
CA VAL A 464 -17.69 8.69 -22.64
C VAL A 464 -18.59 7.60 -22.05
N ASN A 465 -18.22 7.05 -20.89
CA ASN A 465 -18.96 5.99 -20.22
C ASN A 465 -20.21 6.49 -19.48
N SER A 466 -20.40 7.80 -19.37
CA SER A 466 -21.58 8.38 -18.73
C SER A 466 -22.81 8.26 -19.65
N LYS A 467 -23.94 7.83 -19.10
CA LYS A 467 -25.20 7.69 -19.87
C LYS A 467 -25.75 9.01 -20.37
N SER A 468 -25.48 10.10 -19.69
CA SER A 468 -26.02 11.44 -20.00
C SER A 468 -25.16 12.25 -20.97
N ILE A 469 -23.95 11.82 -21.28
CA ILE A 469 -22.97 12.65 -21.99
C ILE A 469 -23.41 12.96 -23.44
N ALA A 470 -23.94 11.98 -24.17
CA ALA A 470 -24.34 12.16 -25.56
C ALA A 470 -25.50 13.18 -25.69
N GLU A 471 -26.44 13.15 -24.75
CA GLU A 471 -27.56 14.09 -24.71
C GLU A 471 -27.09 15.50 -24.31
N ILE A 472 -26.24 15.62 -23.30
CA ILE A 472 -25.80 16.93 -22.79
C ILE A 472 -24.80 17.60 -23.73
N PHE A 473 -23.77 16.89 -24.17
CA PHE A 473 -22.73 17.45 -25.04
C PHE A 473 -23.14 17.53 -26.51
N GLY A 474 -24.08 16.69 -26.92
CA GLY A 474 -24.48 16.53 -28.34
C GLY A 474 -23.55 15.58 -29.08
N ASN A 475 -24.05 15.11 -30.25
CA ASN A 475 -23.36 14.07 -31.03
C ASN A 475 -21.98 14.47 -31.50
N GLN A 476 -21.77 15.73 -31.86
CA GLN A 476 -20.50 16.22 -32.40
C GLN A 476 -19.35 16.10 -31.35
N TYR A 477 -19.58 16.58 -30.14
CA TYR A 477 -18.59 16.47 -29.07
C TYR A 477 -18.46 15.03 -28.55
N TYR A 478 -19.58 14.30 -28.47
CA TYR A 478 -19.57 12.91 -28.06
C TYR A 478 -18.72 12.02 -28.99
N LEU A 479 -18.82 12.22 -30.29
CA LEU A 479 -18.01 11.49 -31.27
C LEU A 479 -16.53 11.84 -31.16
N ARG A 480 -16.20 13.09 -30.88
CA ARG A 480 -14.80 13.52 -30.65
C ARG A 480 -14.22 12.86 -29.40
N LEU A 481 -15.00 12.77 -28.31
CA LEU A 481 -14.59 12.07 -27.08
C LEU A 481 -14.39 10.58 -27.34
N ARG A 482 -15.28 9.95 -28.08
CA ARG A 482 -15.15 8.53 -28.46
C ARG A 482 -13.92 8.27 -29.31
N ALA A 483 -13.62 9.15 -30.26
CA ALA A 483 -12.40 9.06 -31.08
C ALA A 483 -11.16 9.14 -30.20
N TYR A 484 -11.13 10.05 -29.25
CA TYR A 484 -10.05 10.18 -28.28
C TYR A 484 -9.85 8.89 -27.48
N LEU A 485 -10.94 8.31 -26.99
CA LEU A 485 -10.90 7.06 -26.21
C LEU A 485 -10.34 5.89 -27.05
N LEU A 486 -10.80 5.74 -28.28
CA LEU A 486 -10.35 4.66 -29.19
C LEU A 486 -8.88 4.81 -29.61
N GLU A 487 -8.39 6.02 -29.77
CA GLU A 487 -7.01 6.31 -30.14
C GLU A 487 -6.01 6.03 -28.98
N GLY A 488 -6.48 5.98 -27.76
CA GLY A 488 -5.66 5.75 -26.57
C GLY A 488 -4.99 7.01 -26.03
N PRO A 489 -4.27 6.91 -24.89
CA PRO A 489 -3.73 8.07 -24.19
C PRO A 489 -2.54 8.73 -24.88
N TYR A 490 -1.81 8.03 -25.75
CA TYR A 490 -0.55 8.48 -26.33
C TYR A 490 -0.58 8.73 -27.84
N TYR A 491 -1.80 8.80 -28.42
CA TYR A 491 -1.94 9.01 -29.85
C TYR A 491 -1.33 10.36 -30.28
N VAL A 492 -0.52 10.33 -31.33
CA VAL A 492 0.03 11.52 -31.97
C VAL A 492 -0.41 11.52 -33.42
N LYS A 493 -1.09 12.60 -33.85
CA LYS A 493 -1.51 12.76 -35.23
C LYS A 493 -0.25 12.91 -36.09
N ALA A 494 -0.04 12.02 -37.04
CA ALA A 494 1.04 12.14 -38.00
C ALA A 494 0.89 13.44 -38.76
N ALA A 495 1.91 14.31 -38.71
CA ALA A 495 1.96 15.48 -39.55
C ALA A 495 2.19 14.97 -40.97
N SER A 496 1.16 15.05 -41.82
CA SER A 496 1.35 14.85 -43.26
C SER A 496 2.09 16.10 -43.81
N THR A 497 3.39 15.98 -43.94
CA THR A 497 4.15 16.88 -44.80
C THR A 497 3.82 16.48 -46.23
N THR A 498 2.86 17.17 -46.84
CA THR A 498 2.75 17.22 -48.28
C THR A 498 3.96 18.01 -48.77
N ALA A 499 4.96 17.28 -49.25
CA ALA A 499 6.00 17.86 -50.07
C ALA A 499 5.31 18.36 -51.37
N VAL A 500 5.17 19.67 -51.53
CA VAL A 500 4.85 20.22 -52.82
C VAL A 500 6.12 20.15 -53.64
N GLU A 501 6.23 19.13 -54.50
CA GLU A 501 7.21 19.14 -55.56
C GLU A 501 6.83 20.27 -56.50
N GLY A 502 7.64 21.33 -56.47
CA GLY A 502 7.55 22.39 -57.44
C GLY A 502 7.96 21.85 -58.81
N ALA A 503 7.02 21.83 -59.72
CA ALA A 503 7.32 21.67 -61.13
C ALA A 503 8.00 22.95 -61.63
N GLU A 504 9.21 22.78 -62.19
CA GLU A 504 9.85 23.77 -63.10
C GLU A 504 9.10 23.81 -64.44
#